data_a7a6bb29526d5794ecfe89ad3ac99934
#
_entry.id   a7a6bb29526d5794ecfe89ad3ac99934
#
_cell.length_a   1.000
_cell.length_b   1.000
_cell.length_c   1.000
_cell.angle_alpha   90.00
_cell.angle_beta   90.00
_cell.angle_gamma   90.00
#
_symmetry.space_group_name_H-M   'P 1'
#
loop_
_entity.id
_entity.type
_entity.pdbx_description
1 polymer ?
#
loop_
_entity_poly.entity_id
_entity_poly.type
_entity_poly.pdbx_seq_one_letter_code
_entity_poly.pdbx_strand_id
1 'polypeptide(L)'
;TENVIAIIRGTEIPDEYVVLTAHLDHVGYGRTGSRAGRNVNKIHNGADDDGSGTVAVLEIAQAFKEASKKGKGPKRSIVFLHVTGEEKGLLGSAYYADNPIYPLEDTVTNLNLDMIGRTDPTREGKNREYIYIIGSDHDSQDLHNISEQTNSETVNIELDYRFNAKDDPQRFYYRSDHYNFAKNGIPIIFYFSGTHPDYHMPSDTPDKIEYDLLEVRSRLVFYTAWNIANRDQRIVLDPKPETETFEVDVEKLETYSGTYSAEGIPLKIGVFVRDNNLFIEVMEQALQLDPISENKFGSEAAGLELTFDTDNNSMQFKQGPYQIKMIKE
;
A
#
# COMPACT_ATOMS: atom_id res chain seq x y z
N THR A 1 -6.93 8.38 16.83
CA THR A 1 -7.38 7.48 15.75
C THR A 1 -7.02 6.05 16.10
N GLU A 2 -7.80 5.08 15.64
CA GLU A 2 -7.69 3.67 16.01
C GLU A 2 -7.87 2.83 14.75
N ASN A 3 -7.08 1.76 14.62
CA ASN A 3 -7.39 0.69 13.66
C ASN A 3 -8.52 -0.17 14.24
N VAL A 4 -9.39 -0.67 13.36
CA VAL A 4 -10.48 -1.57 13.75
C VAL A 4 -10.20 -2.96 13.21
N ILE A 5 -10.19 -3.94 14.10
CA ILE A 5 -9.86 -5.33 13.76
C ILE A 5 -11.03 -6.25 14.11
N ALA A 6 -11.36 -7.14 13.18
CA ALA A 6 -12.24 -8.28 13.41
C ALA A 6 -11.60 -9.56 12.88
N ILE A 7 -11.98 -10.72 13.45
CA ILE A 7 -11.45 -12.01 13.04
C ILE A 7 -12.57 -13.05 12.94
N ILE A 8 -12.48 -13.89 11.93
CA ILE A 8 -13.17 -15.16 11.86
C ILE A 8 -12.12 -16.25 11.99
N ARG A 9 -12.17 -17.00 13.09
CA ARG A 9 -11.19 -18.05 13.39
C ARG A 9 -11.33 -19.22 12.41
N GLY A 10 -10.21 -19.69 11.94
CA GLY A 10 -10.09 -20.88 11.12
C GLY A 10 -10.49 -22.15 11.87
N THR A 11 -10.99 -23.12 11.12
CA THR A 11 -11.50 -24.40 11.70
C THR A 11 -10.42 -25.47 11.78
N GLU A 12 -9.36 -25.39 10.96
CA GLU A 12 -8.32 -26.42 10.85
C GLU A 12 -6.92 -25.84 11.08
N ILE A 13 -6.65 -24.61 10.58
CA ILE A 13 -5.37 -23.92 10.65
C ILE A 13 -5.59 -22.51 11.23
N PRO A 14 -6.05 -22.39 12.48
CA PRO A 14 -6.51 -21.11 13.06
C PRO A 14 -5.40 -20.09 13.29
N ASP A 15 -4.14 -20.52 13.30
CA ASP A 15 -2.97 -19.66 13.56
C ASP A 15 -2.29 -19.20 12.26
N GLU A 16 -2.84 -19.46 11.09
CA GLU A 16 -2.47 -18.84 9.83
C GLU A 16 -3.56 -17.82 9.40
N TYR A 17 -3.13 -16.64 8.94
CA TYR A 17 -4.02 -15.50 8.73
C TYR A 17 -4.02 -15.03 7.28
N VAL A 18 -5.21 -14.88 6.69
CA VAL A 18 -5.43 -14.09 5.49
C VAL A 18 -5.97 -12.73 5.93
N VAL A 19 -5.25 -11.66 5.63
CA VAL A 19 -5.59 -10.30 6.09
C VAL A 19 -6.21 -9.51 4.94
N LEU A 20 -7.41 -8.98 5.16
CA LEU A 20 -8.05 -8.02 4.25
C LEU A 20 -7.92 -6.62 4.86
N THR A 21 -7.46 -5.67 4.06
CA THR A 21 -7.28 -4.27 4.49
C THR A 21 -8.08 -3.30 3.62
N ALA A 22 -8.54 -2.22 4.24
CA ALA A 22 -9.07 -1.01 3.64
C ALA A 22 -8.89 0.13 4.64
N HIS A 23 -8.81 1.40 4.20
CA HIS A 23 -8.65 2.49 5.16
C HIS A 23 -9.96 3.20 5.51
N LEU A 24 -10.04 3.67 6.76
CA LEU A 24 -11.24 4.31 7.34
C LEU A 24 -11.21 5.83 7.22
N ASP A 25 -10.03 6.40 7.13
CA ASP A 25 -9.85 7.84 7.04
C ASP A 25 -9.93 8.32 5.59
N HIS A 26 -10.14 9.61 5.44
CA HIS A 26 -9.97 10.31 4.18
C HIS A 26 -9.40 11.70 4.49
N VAL A 27 -9.22 12.55 3.48
CA VAL A 27 -8.69 13.92 3.59
C VAL A 27 -9.40 14.72 4.70
N GLY A 28 -10.68 14.46 4.96
CA GLY A 28 -11.45 15.09 6.03
C GLY A 28 -11.86 16.53 5.70
N TYR A 29 -11.66 17.45 6.65
CA TYR A 29 -12.06 18.85 6.50
C TYR A 29 -10.83 19.72 6.24
N GLY A 30 -10.85 20.49 5.14
CA GLY A 30 -9.82 21.49 4.91
C GLY A 30 -8.92 21.23 3.71
N ARG A 31 -7.64 21.60 3.82
CA ARG A 31 -6.76 21.83 2.67
C ARG A 31 -5.71 20.74 2.45
N THR A 32 -5.23 20.12 3.50
CA THR A 32 -4.11 19.17 3.43
C THR A 32 -4.58 17.90 2.73
N GLY A 33 -3.93 17.52 1.64
CA GLY A 33 -4.33 16.39 0.81
C GLY A 33 -5.38 16.70 -0.26
N SER A 34 -6.11 17.84 -0.16
CA SER A 34 -7.17 18.20 -1.10
C SER A 34 -6.64 18.63 -2.47
N ARG A 35 -7.30 18.19 -3.53
CA ARG A 35 -7.11 18.66 -4.91
C ARG A 35 -8.05 19.81 -5.29
N ALA A 36 -8.98 20.21 -4.42
CA ALA A 36 -9.97 21.27 -4.67
C ALA A 36 -9.40 22.70 -4.57
N GLY A 37 -8.09 22.85 -4.36
CA GLY A 37 -7.43 24.15 -4.28
C GLY A 37 -7.38 24.78 -2.88
N ARG A 38 -6.64 25.90 -2.75
CA ARG A 38 -6.24 26.49 -1.45
C ARG A 38 -7.38 27.03 -0.57
N ASN A 39 -8.55 27.27 -1.12
CA ASN A 39 -9.65 27.92 -0.42
C ASN A 39 -10.86 26.99 -0.19
N VAL A 40 -10.67 25.69 -0.33
CA VAL A 40 -11.75 24.75 -0.06
C VAL A 40 -12.02 24.67 1.45
N ASN A 41 -13.26 24.99 1.82
CA ASN A 41 -13.75 24.90 3.19
C ASN A 41 -14.93 23.91 3.21
N LYS A 42 -14.65 22.65 2.89
CA LYS A 42 -15.64 21.59 2.74
C LYS A 42 -15.12 20.29 3.33
N ILE A 43 -16.06 19.41 3.67
CA ILE A 43 -15.77 18.01 3.99
C ILE A 43 -15.49 17.28 2.68
N HIS A 44 -14.44 16.47 2.68
CA HIS A 44 -14.15 15.49 1.64
C HIS A 44 -14.79 14.17 2.09
N ASN A 45 -15.73 13.67 1.31
CA ASN A 45 -16.57 12.55 1.73
C ASN A 45 -15.84 11.20 1.62
N GLY A 46 -14.95 11.02 0.62
CA GLY A 46 -14.21 9.79 0.46
C GLY A 46 -15.09 8.58 0.17
N ALA A 47 -16.05 8.72 -0.75
CA ALA A 47 -16.99 7.64 -1.00
C ALA A 47 -16.33 6.47 -1.76
N ASP A 48 -15.43 6.77 -2.69
CA ASP A 48 -14.60 5.76 -3.35
C ASP A 48 -13.27 5.58 -2.62
N ASP A 49 -12.66 6.64 -2.17
CA ASP A 49 -11.38 6.71 -1.47
C ASP A 49 -11.57 6.96 0.06
N ASP A 50 -11.66 5.97 0.95
CA ASP A 50 -11.77 4.55 0.65
C ASP A 50 -13.06 3.97 1.25
N GLY A 51 -14.17 4.69 1.11
CA GLY A 51 -15.49 4.19 1.50
C GLY A 51 -15.84 2.89 0.76
N SER A 52 -15.44 2.77 -0.52
CA SER A 52 -15.72 1.59 -1.33
C SER A 52 -14.99 0.34 -0.83
N GLY A 53 -13.69 0.42 -0.54
CA GLY A 53 -12.93 -0.68 0.05
C GLY A 53 -13.40 -1.02 1.47
N THR A 54 -13.62 0.01 2.30
CA THR A 54 -14.13 -0.17 3.66
C THR A 54 -15.46 -0.95 3.70
N VAL A 55 -16.45 -0.60 2.89
CA VAL A 55 -17.73 -1.33 2.88
C VAL A 55 -17.58 -2.72 2.26
N ALA A 56 -16.71 -2.88 1.25
CA ALA A 56 -16.45 -4.19 0.67
C ALA A 56 -15.85 -5.16 1.69
N VAL A 57 -14.90 -4.74 2.52
CA VAL A 57 -14.33 -5.56 3.60
C VAL A 57 -15.41 -5.96 4.62
N LEU A 58 -16.35 -5.05 4.95
CA LEU A 58 -17.48 -5.37 5.84
C LEU A 58 -18.43 -6.41 5.23
N GLU A 59 -18.80 -6.28 3.96
CA GLU A 59 -19.66 -7.23 3.25
C GLU A 59 -18.98 -8.61 3.11
N ILE A 60 -17.67 -8.64 2.83
CA ILE A 60 -16.87 -9.86 2.80
C ILE A 60 -16.85 -10.51 4.20
N ALA A 61 -16.68 -9.73 5.26
CA ALA A 61 -16.72 -10.23 6.64
C ALA A 61 -18.09 -10.85 6.97
N GLN A 62 -19.19 -10.22 6.55
CA GLN A 62 -20.52 -10.76 6.70
C GLN A 62 -20.67 -12.10 5.96
N ALA A 63 -20.21 -12.20 4.72
CA ALA A 63 -20.29 -13.43 3.92
C ALA A 63 -19.52 -14.59 4.59
N PHE A 64 -18.30 -14.36 5.07
CA PHE A 64 -17.53 -15.36 5.84
C PHE A 64 -18.24 -15.74 7.14
N LYS A 65 -18.84 -14.78 7.85
CA LYS A 65 -19.60 -15.04 9.07
C LYS A 65 -20.82 -15.92 8.82
N GLU A 66 -21.57 -15.65 7.76
CA GLU A 66 -22.73 -16.46 7.39
C GLU A 66 -22.33 -17.87 6.95
N ALA A 67 -21.21 -18.05 6.24
CA ALA A 67 -20.65 -19.34 5.92
C ALA A 67 -20.28 -20.13 7.19
N SER A 68 -19.60 -19.46 8.14
CA SER A 68 -19.19 -20.07 9.42
C SER A 68 -20.38 -20.51 10.25
N LYS A 69 -21.46 -19.71 10.35
CA LYS A 69 -22.73 -20.09 11.03
C LYS A 69 -23.36 -21.34 10.42
N LYS A 70 -23.14 -21.60 9.14
CA LYS A 70 -23.64 -22.79 8.42
C LYS A 70 -22.69 -23.99 8.49
N GLY A 71 -21.64 -23.93 9.34
CA GLY A 71 -20.62 -24.97 9.45
C GLY A 71 -19.68 -25.07 8.25
N LYS A 72 -19.60 -24.02 7.43
CA LYS A 72 -18.72 -23.89 6.26
C LYS A 72 -17.71 -22.75 6.49
N GLY A 73 -17.10 -22.69 7.67
CA GLY A 73 -16.06 -21.72 7.98
C GLY A 73 -14.76 -21.98 7.20
N PRO A 74 -13.89 -20.97 7.09
CA PRO A 74 -12.59 -21.14 6.45
C PRO A 74 -11.68 -22.04 7.28
N LYS A 75 -10.71 -22.73 6.64
CA LYS A 75 -9.67 -23.51 7.35
C LYS A 75 -8.71 -22.60 8.09
N ARG A 76 -8.23 -21.53 7.44
CA ARG A 76 -7.38 -20.47 8.02
C ARG A 76 -8.23 -19.35 8.59
N SER A 77 -7.68 -18.62 9.54
CA SER A 77 -8.32 -17.42 10.07
C SER A 77 -8.33 -16.29 9.03
N ILE A 78 -9.44 -15.54 9.01
CA ILE A 78 -9.55 -14.32 8.21
C ILE A 78 -9.55 -13.12 9.14
N VAL A 79 -8.64 -12.20 8.94
CA VAL A 79 -8.55 -10.93 9.67
C VAL A 79 -9.07 -9.82 8.76
N PHE A 80 -10.01 -9.05 9.25
CA PHE A 80 -10.54 -7.85 8.63
C PHE A 80 -9.97 -6.66 9.37
N LEU A 81 -9.14 -5.88 8.70
CA LEU A 81 -8.38 -4.79 9.30
C LEU A 81 -8.68 -3.49 8.58
N HIS A 82 -9.49 -2.65 9.21
CA HIS A 82 -9.69 -1.28 8.76
C HIS A 82 -8.65 -0.40 9.43
N VAL A 83 -7.78 0.19 8.65
CA VAL A 83 -6.69 1.03 9.12
C VAL A 83 -7.04 2.51 9.09
N THR A 84 -6.27 3.33 9.77
CA THR A 84 -6.46 4.78 9.85
C THR A 84 -5.17 5.51 9.52
N GLY A 85 -5.29 6.76 9.05
CA GLY A 85 -4.13 7.59 8.75
C GLY A 85 -3.37 7.16 7.48
N GLU A 86 -4.04 6.49 6.55
CA GLU A 86 -3.52 6.17 5.22
C GLU A 86 -3.11 7.46 4.51
N GLU A 87 -4.02 8.44 4.46
CA GLU A 87 -3.89 9.78 3.85
C GLU A 87 -2.78 10.65 4.49
N LYS A 88 -2.20 10.21 5.57
CA LYS A 88 -1.11 10.86 6.31
C LYS A 88 0.21 10.08 6.24
N GLY A 89 0.30 9.12 5.32
CA GLY A 89 1.49 8.31 5.07
C GLY A 89 1.40 6.90 5.63
N LEU A 90 0.28 6.21 5.43
CA LEU A 90 0.06 4.78 5.76
C LEU A 90 0.26 4.48 7.25
N LEU A 91 -0.11 5.42 8.14
CA LEU A 91 0.25 5.35 9.56
C LEU A 91 -0.36 4.15 10.28
N GLY A 92 -1.61 3.80 9.97
CA GLY A 92 -2.33 2.73 10.64
C GLY A 92 -1.79 1.36 10.27
N SER A 93 -1.52 1.11 9.00
CA SER A 93 -0.91 -0.14 8.55
C SER A 93 0.55 -0.26 8.98
N ALA A 94 1.32 0.84 9.00
CA ALA A 94 2.66 0.86 9.56
C ALA A 94 2.65 0.48 11.04
N TYR A 95 1.77 1.11 11.83
CA TYR A 95 1.63 0.77 13.26
C TYR A 95 1.25 -0.70 13.47
N TYR A 96 0.32 -1.24 12.64
CA TYR A 96 -0.04 -2.65 12.74
C TYR A 96 1.14 -3.57 12.40
N ALA A 97 1.92 -3.25 11.37
CA ALA A 97 3.09 -4.04 10.98
C ALA A 97 4.18 -4.01 12.06
N ASP A 98 4.37 -2.88 12.74
CA ASP A 98 5.34 -2.75 13.84
C ASP A 98 4.84 -3.36 15.17
N ASN A 99 3.51 -3.42 15.36
CA ASN A 99 2.85 -3.91 16.58
C ASN A 99 1.70 -4.87 16.25
N PRO A 100 1.96 -6.00 15.58
CA PRO A 100 0.91 -6.86 15.08
C PRO A 100 0.18 -7.59 16.21
N ILE A 101 -1.17 -7.59 16.17
CA ILE A 101 -2.00 -8.38 17.09
C ILE A 101 -1.90 -9.87 16.73
N TYR A 102 -1.77 -10.18 15.45
CA TYR A 102 -1.50 -11.51 14.92
C TYR A 102 -0.13 -11.49 14.26
N PRO A 103 0.78 -12.45 14.57
CA PRO A 103 2.16 -12.43 14.11
C PRO A 103 2.26 -12.30 12.57
N LEU A 104 3.17 -11.45 12.10
CA LEU A 104 3.36 -11.25 10.66
C LEU A 104 3.87 -12.51 9.96
N GLU A 105 4.73 -13.30 10.64
CA GLU A 105 5.24 -14.58 10.14
C GLU A 105 4.13 -15.60 9.89
N ASP A 106 2.99 -15.47 10.57
CA ASP A 106 1.81 -16.33 10.39
C ASP A 106 0.82 -15.73 9.38
N THR A 107 1.06 -14.52 8.89
CA THR A 107 0.26 -13.91 7.83
C THR A 107 0.60 -14.52 6.49
N VAL A 108 -0.39 -15.16 5.86
CA VAL A 108 -0.24 -15.87 4.59
C VAL A 108 -0.21 -14.90 3.41
N THR A 109 -1.07 -13.89 3.46
CA THR A 109 -1.17 -12.83 2.44
C THR A 109 -1.96 -11.63 2.98
N ASN A 110 -1.74 -10.48 2.38
CA ASN A 110 -2.63 -9.32 2.53
C ASN A 110 -3.35 -9.05 1.20
N LEU A 111 -4.66 -8.87 1.28
CA LEU A 111 -5.55 -8.46 0.20
C LEU A 111 -6.07 -7.06 0.52
N ASN A 112 -5.55 -6.05 -0.16
CA ASN A 112 -5.87 -4.65 0.08
C ASN A 112 -6.89 -4.14 -0.93
N LEU A 113 -7.92 -3.48 -0.45
CA LEU A 113 -8.97 -2.87 -1.25
C LEU A 113 -8.92 -1.37 -1.02
N ASP A 114 -8.69 -0.61 -2.08
CA ASP A 114 -8.64 0.85 -2.01
C ASP A 114 -9.10 1.41 -3.35
N MET A 115 -10.17 2.22 -3.34
CA MET A 115 -10.83 2.78 -4.53
C MET A 115 -11.25 1.71 -5.54
N ILE A 116 -12.27 0.94 -5.20
CA ILE A 116 -12.80 -0.13 -6.08
C ILE A 116 -14.24 0.14 -6.58
N GLY A 117 -14.80 1.32 -6.28
CA GLY A 117 -16.20 1.67 -6.54
C GLY A 117 -16.45 2.48 -7.82
N ARG A 118 -15.41 2.92 -8.55
CA ARG A 118 -15.55 3.78 -9.73
C ARG A 118 -14.81 3.20 -10.94
N THR A 119 -15.07 3.78 -12.11
CA THR A 119 -14.35 3.47 -13.35
C THR A 119 -13.30 4.54 -13.65
N ASP A 120 -12.07 4.12 -13.98
CA ASP A 120 -11.01 5.01 -14.46
C ASP A 120 -11.43 5.66 -15.79
N PRO A 121 -11.39 7.00 -15.92
CA PRO A 121 -11.71 7.70 -17.16
C PRO A 121 -10.89 7.24 -18.37
N THR A 122 -9.68 6.73 -18.19
CA THR A 122 -8.86 6.19 -19.29
C THR A 122 -9.43 4.89 -19.87
N ARG A 123 -10.45 4.33 -19.22
CA ARG A 123 -11.21 3.16 -19.67
C ARG A 123 -12.49 3.52 -20.42
N GLU A 124 -12.75 4.82 -20.67
CA GLU A 124 -13.92 5.25 -21.44
C GLU A 124 -13.98 4.53 -22.81
N GLY A 125 -15.15 3.95 -23.11
CA GLY A 125 -15.35 3.14 -24.32
C GLY A 125 -14.75 1.73 -24.30
N LYS A 126 -14.16 1.31 -23.18
CA LYS A 126 -13.65 -0.05 -22.95
C LYS A 126 -14.57 -0.85 -22.02
N ASN A 127 -14.17 -2.09 -21.74
CA ASN A 127 -14.86 -2.93 -20.78
C ASN A 127 -14.82 -2.26 -19.38
N ARG A 128 -16.00 -2.12 -18.75
CA ARG A 128 -16.15 -1.59 -17.37
C ARG A 128 -15.93 -2.67 -16.31
N GLU A 129 -16.15 -3.93 -16.65
CA GLU A 129 -15.95 -5.06 -15.76
C GLU A 129 -14.46 -5.42 -15.71
N TYR A 130 -13.70 -4.62 -14.97
CA TYR A 130 -12.25 -4.78 -14.77
C TYR A 130 -11.85 -4.42 -13.36
N ILE A 131 -10.65 -4.81 -12.99
CA ILE A 131 -9.94 -4.32 -11.82
C ILE A 131 -8.43 -4.30 -12.10
N TYR A 132 -7.73 -3.31 -11.59
CA TYR A 132 -6.27 -3.32 -11.56
C TYR A 132 -5.79 -4.23 -10.45
N ILE A 133 -4.86 -5.10 -10.79
CA ILE A 133 -4.18 -6.01 -9.86
C ILE A 133 -2.73 -5.56 -9.76
N ILE A 134 -2.30 -5.22 -8.55
CA ILE A 134 -0.97 -4.70 -8.29
C ILE A 134 -0.29 -5.57 -7.23
N GLY A 135 0.95 -5.99 -7.49
CA GLY A 135 1.80 -6.72 -6.56
C GLY A 135 1.58 -8.22 -6.48
N SER A 136 0.59 -8.79 -7.18
CA SER A 136 0.22 -10.20 -7.03
C SER A 136 1.35 -11.20 -7.38
N ASP A 137 2.26 -10.82 -8.28
CA ASP A 137 3.41 -11.62 -8.74
C ASP A 137 4.76 -11.08 -8.26
N HIS A 138 4.79 -10.06 -7.40
CA HIS A 138 6.04 -9.46 -6.95
C HIS A 138 6.85 -10.37 -6.04
N ASP A 139 6.16 -11.10 -5.16
CA ASP A 139 6.77 -11.99 -4.16
C ASP A 139 6.27 -13.44 -4.27
N SER A 140 5.26 -13.72 -5.11
CA SER A 140 4.66 -15.05 -5.23
C SER A 140 3.92 -15.26 -6.55
N GLN A 141 4.50 -16.01 -7.44
CA GLN A 141 3.80 -16.49 -8.64
C GLN A 141 2.62 -17.41 -8.28
N ASP A 142 2.69 -18.12 -7.14
CA ASP A 142 1.58 -18.95 -6.63
C ASP A 142 0.35 -18.10 -6.29
N LEU A 143 0.54 -16.95 -5.60
CA LEU A 143 -0.56 -16.01 -5.31
C LEU A 143 -1.19 -15.44 -6.60
N HIS A 144 -0.36 -15.05 -7.55
CA HIS A 144 -0.80 -14.57 -8.86
C HIS A 144 -1.67 -15.62 -9.58
N ASN A 145 -1.20 -16.86 -9.65
CA ASN A 145 -1.93 -17.95 -10.29
C ASN A 145 -3.26 -18.25 -9.59
N ILE A 146 -3.30 -18.18 -8.24
CA ILE A 146 -4.56 -18.32 -7.49
C ILE A 146 -5.54 -17.21 -7.86
N SER A 147 -5.07 -15.96 -7.97
CA SER A 147 -5.91 -14.82 -8.36
C SER A 147 -6.51 -15.00 -9.75
N GLU A 148 -5.69 -15.35 -10.73
CA GLU A 148 -6.11 -15.62 -12.12
C GLU A 148 -7.13 -16.77 -12.18
N GLN A 149 -6.80 -17.90 -11.57
CA GLN A 149 -7.71 -19.06 -11.54
C GLN A 149 -9.03 -18.73 -10.88
N THR A 150 -8.98 -18.06 -9.71
CA THR A 150 -10.19 -17.66 -8.99
C THR A 150 -11.07 -16.76 -9.84
N ASN A 151 -10.49 -15.77 -10.50
CA ASN A 151 -11.25 -14.89 -11.39
C ASN A 151 -11.93 -15.67 -12.53
N SER A 152 -11.16 -16.52 -13.21
CA SER A 152 -11.68 -17.30 -14.36
C SER A 152 -12.81 -18.28 -13.98
N GLU A 153 -12.76 -18.82 -12.76
CA GLU A 153 -13.74 -19.80 -12.25
C GLU A 153 -14.97 -19.14 -11.61
N THR A 154 -14.93 -17.83 -11.34
CA THR A 154 -15.99 -17.15 -10.56
C THR A 154 -16.60 -15.95 -11.27
N VAL A 155 -16.01 -14.77 -11.14
CA VAL A 155 -16.58 -13.51 -11.66
C VAL A 155 -16.17 -13.21 -13.11
N ASN A 156 -15.01 -13.69 -13.52
CA ASN A 156 -14.47 -13.60 -14.87
C ASN A 156 -14.47 -12.18 -15.47
N ILE A 157 -14.02 -11.21 -14.67
CA ILE A 157 -13.80 -9.82 -15.11
C ILE A 157 -12.37 -9.66 -15.68
N GLU A 158 -12.09 -8.55 -16.35
CA GLU A 158 -10.74 -8.25 -16.84
C GLU A 158 -9.80 -7.92 -15.66
N LEU A 159 -8.73 -8.69 -15.49
CA LEU A 159 -7.61 -8.34 -14.61
C LEU A 159 -6.62 -7.51 -15.41
N ASP A 160 -6.47 -6.24 -15.08
CA ASP A 160 -5.57 -5.30 -15.79
C ASP A 160 -4.32 -5.05 -14.91
N TYR A 161 -3.15 -5.35 -15.47
CA TYR A 161 -1.85 -5.29 -14.78
C TYR A 161 -1.03 -4.04 -15.13
N ARG A 162 -1.64 -3.01 -15.75
CA ARG A 162 -0.89 -1.83 -16.24
C ARG A 162 -0.08 -1.10 -15.17
N PHE A 163 -0.49 -1.17 -13.92
CA PHE A 163 0.19 -0.52 -12.80
C PHE A 163 1.00 -1.49 -11.94
N ASN A 164 1.15 -2.74 -12.40
CA ASN A 164 1.87 -3.79 -11.67
C ASN A 164 3.39 -3.75 -11.89
N ALA A 165 3.87 -3.03 -12.91
CA ALA A 165 5.30 -2.96 -13.17
C ALA A 165 6.05 -2.28 -12.01
N LYS A 166 7.20 -2.84 -11.61
CA LYS A 166 8.02 -2.29 -10.50
C LYS A 166 8.50 -0.85 -10.77
N ASP A 167 8.61 -0.47 -12.04
CA ASP A 167 8.97 0.87 -12.50
C ASP A 167 7.77 1.72 -12.92
N ASP A 168 6.55 1.34 -12.50
CA ASP A 168 5.34 2.13 -12.76
C ASP A 168 5.57 3.60 -12.36
N PRO A 169 5.44 4.55 -13.30
CA PRO A 169 5.66 5.97 -13.02
C PRO A 169 4.65 6.57 -12.04
N GLN A 170 3.48 5.95 -11.88
CA GLN A 170 2.47 6.34 -10.88
C GLN A 170 2.79 5.80 -9.48
N ARG A 171 3.65 4.77 -9.41
CA ARG A 171 4.12 4.15 -8.16
C ARG A 171 2.99 3.67 -7.24
N PHE A 172 1.88 3.18 -7.80
CA PHE A 172 0.73 2.74 -7.01
C PHE A 172 1.07 1.62 -6.02
N TYR A 173 2.04 0.76 -6.32
CA TYR A 173 2.51 -0.28 -5.40
C TYR A 173 2.94 0.26 -4.02
N TYR A 174 3.33 1.53 -3.92
CA TYR A 174 3.83 2.15 -2.67
C TYR A 174 2.79 3.07 -2.01
N ARG A 175 1.58 3.18 -2.56
CA ARG A 175 0.65 4.27 -2.23
C ARG A 175 -0.57 3.84 -1.44
N SER A 176 -0.66 2.59 -0.98
CA SER A 176 -1.73 2.14 -0.11
C SER A 176 -1.21 1.12 0.92
N ASP A 177 -2.04 0.72 1.84
CA ASP A 177 -1.71 0.01 3.08
C ASP A 177 -1.04 -1.36 2.90
N HIS A 178 -1.26 -2.02 1.75
CA HIS A 178 -0.58 -3.28 1.39
C HIS A 178 0.94 -3.16 1.43
N TYR A 179 1.48 -1.97 1.18
CA TYR A 179 2.93 -1.78 1.15
C TYR A 179 3.59 -2.08 2.50
N ASN A 180 2.93 -1.77 3.61
CA ASN A 180 3.44 -2.09 4.94
C ASN A 180 3.47 -3.60 5.23
N PHE A 181 2.68 -4.42 4.54
CA PHE A 181 2.79 -5.88 4.55
C PHE A 181 3.89 -6.35 3.59
N ALA A 182 3.91 -5.84 2.37
CA ALA A 182 4.88 -6.21 1.34
C ALA A 182 6.33 -5.98 1.77
N LYS A 183 6.66 -4.83 2.37
CA LYS A 183 8.01 -4.53 2.89
C LYS A 183 8.47 -5.49 3.99
N ASN A 184 7.53 -6.16 4.67
CA ASN A 184 7.79 -7.20 5.66
C ASN A 184 7.79 -8.63 5.05
N GLY A 185 7.82 -8.75 3.73
CA GLY A 185 7.93 -10.03 3.03
C GLY A 185 6.63 -10.82 2.94
N ILE A 186 5.50 -10.19 3.20
CA ILE A 186 4.18 -10.81 3.05
C ILE A 186 3.70 -10.58 1.61
N PRO A 187 3.34 -11.64 0.85
CA PRO A 187 2.82 -11.48 -0.50
C PRO A 187 1.46 -10.77 -0.45
N ILE A 188 1.22 -9.87 -1.39
CA ILE A 188 0.04 -9.01 -1.38
C ILE A 188 -0.69 -9.01 -2.71
N ILE A 189 -1.96 -8.63 -2.68
CA ILE A 189 -2.67 -8.11 -3.85
C ILE A 189 -3.30 -6.78 -3.47
N PHE A 190 -3.00 -5.75 -4.23
CA PHE A 190 -3.70 -4.49 -4.17
C PHE A 190 -4.75 -4.43 -5.29
N TYR A 191 -6.02 -4.39 -4.91
CA TYR A 191 -7.18 -4.24 -5.77
C TYR A 191 -7.53 -2.77 -5.89
N PHE A 192 -7.50 -2.25 -7.10
CA PHE A 192 -7.68 -0.83 -7.40
C PHE A 192 -8.48 -0.65 -8.70
N SER A 193 -9.32 0.35 -8.81
CA SER A 193 -10.05 0.60 -10.05
C SER A 193 -9.64 1.86 -10.80
N GLY A 194 -8.65 2.58 -10.29
CA GLY A 194 -8.08 3.77 -10.90
C GLY A 194 -8.52 5.07 -10.23
N THR A 195 -7.82 6.14 -10.54
CA THR A 195 -8.18 7.47 -10.08
C THR A 195 -9.22 8.09 -11.03
N HIS A 196 -10.06 8.95 -10.48
CA HIS A 196 -11.12 9.67 -11.20
C HIS A 196 -11.07 11.18 -10.87
N PRO A 197 -11.82 12.06 -11.59
CA PRO A 197 -11.77 13.50 -11.36
C PRO A 197 -12.15 13.95 -9.94
N ASP A 198 -12.89 13.14 -9.21
CA ASP A 198 -13.32 13.43 -7.84
C ASP A 198 -12.31 12.95 -6.77
N TYR A 199 -11.23 12.25 -7.15
CA TYR A 199 -10.18 11.79 -6.23
C TYR A 199 -9.62 12.95 -5.40
N HIS A 200 -9.65 12.82 -4.07
CA HIS A 200 -9.31 13.88 -3.11
C HIS A 200 -10.09 15.18 -3.27
N MET A 201 -11.35 15.06 -3.72
CA MET A 201 -12.27 16.19 -3.89
C MET A 201 -13.50 16.04 -2.99
N PRO A 202 -14.13 17.15 -2.54
CA PRO A 202 -15.40 17.07 -1.81
C PRO A 202 -16.54 16.42 -2.60
N SER A 203 -16.35 16.27 -3.90
CA SER A 203 -17.33 15.70 -4.83
C SER A 203 -17.21 14.16 -4.98
N ASP A 204 -16.31 13.50 -4.25
CA ASP A 204 -16.29 12.03 -4.12
C ASP A 204 -17.43 11.61 -3.18
N THR A 205 -18.60 11.36 -3.74
CA THR A 205 -19.86 11.16 -3.01
C THR A 205 -20.51 9.82 -3.34
N PRO A 206 -21.33 9.25 -2.42
CA PRO A 206 -21.90 7.91 -2.59
C PRO A 206 -22.80 7.74 -3.83
N ASP A 207 -23.44 8.80 -4.29
CA ASP A 207 -24.29 8.79 -5.49
C ASP A 207 -23.51 8.55 -6.79
N LYS A 208 -22.18 8.64 -6.76
CA LYS A 208 -21.29 8.38 -7.90
C LYS A 208 -20.71 6.99 -7.91
N ILE A 209 -20.87 6.23 -6.85
CA ILE A 209 -20.39 4.85 -6.77
C ILE A 209 -21.16 3.97 -7.76
N GLU A 210 -20.44 3.20 -8.52
CA GLU A 210 -20.95 2.19 -9.44
C GLU A 210 -21.13 0.86 -8.68
N TYR A 211 -22.24 0.75 -7.94
CA TYR A 211 -22.49 -0.35 -7.01
C TYR A 211 -22.51 -1.73 -7.67
N ASP A 212 -22.90 -1.84 -8.92
CA ASP A 212 -22.82 -3.05 -9.73
C ASP A 212 -21.37 -3.53 -9.91
N LEU A 213 -20.43 -2.60 -10.15
CA LEU A 213 -19.01 -2.92 -10.27
C LEU A 213 -18.35 -3.15 -8.91
N LEU A 214 -18.74 -2.37 -7.90
CA LEU A 214 -18.29 -2.57 -6.52
C LEU A 214 -18.64 -3.98 -6.03
N GLU A 215 -19.87 -4.46 -6.30
CA GLU A 215 -20.29 -5.81 -5.92
C GLU A 215 -19.42 -6.86 -6.61
N VAL A 216 -19.27 -6.82 -7.92
CA VAL A 216 -18.52 -7.86 -8.65
C VAL A 216 -17.05 -7.90 -8.27
N ARG A 217 -16.42 -6.72 -8.02
CA ARG A 217 -15.04 -6.61 -7.56
C ARG A 217 -14.89 -7.15 -6.12
N SER A 218 -15.82 -6.82 -5.23
CA SER A 218 -15.85 -7.37 -3.86
C SER A 218 -16.01 -8.89 -3.85
N ARG A 219 -16.81 -9.45 -4.76
CA ARG A 219 -16.98 -10.90 -4.93
C ARG A 219 -15.68 -11.57 -5.39
N LEU A 220 -14.91 -10.96 -6.28
CA LEU A 220 -13.59 -11.46 -6.66
C LEU A 220 -12.68 -11.58 -5.43
N VAL A 221 -12.60 -10.50 -4.63
CA VAL A 221 -11.77 -10.51 -3.42
C VAL A 221 -12.24 -11.56 -2.42
N PHE A 222 -13.56 -11.68 -2.22
CA PHE A 222 -14.13 -12.74 -1.36
C PHE A 222 -13.70 -14.14 -1.83
N TYR A 223 -13.84 -14.45 -3.12
CA TYR A 223 -13.47 -15.76 -3.64
C TYR A 223 -11.96 -16.01 -3.57
N THR A 224 -11.15 -15.00 -3.81
CA THR A 224 -9.69 -15.10 -3.67
C THR A 224 -9.31 -15.40 -2.21
N ALA A 225 -9.86 -14.64 -1.25
CA ALA A 225 -9.66 -14.90 0.17
C ALA A 225 -10.16 -16.28 0.59
N TRP A 226 -11.33 -16.69 0.07
CA TRP A 226 -11.91 -18.00 0.33
C TRP A 226 -11.02 -19.14 -0.17
N ASN A 227 -10.52 -19.06 -1.39
CA ASN A 227 -9.66 -20.09 -1.98
C ASN A 227 -8.33 -20.19 -1.23
N ILE A 228 -7.71 -19.05 -0.89
CA ILE A 228 -6.47 -19.02 -0.10
C ILE A 228 -6.68 -19.60 1.30
N ALA A 229 -7.79 -19.24 1.95
CA ALA A 229 -8.07 -19.70 3.31
C ALA A 229 -8.40 -21.19 3.40
N ASN A 230 -8.91 -21.80 2.33
CA ASN A 230 -9.36 -23.19 2.32
C ASN A 230 -8.40 -24.17 1.63
N ARG A 231 -7.32 -23.69 0.99
CA ARG A 231 -6.31 -24.59 0.40
C ARG A 231 -5.47 -25.27 1.48
N ASP A 232 -4.95 -26.45 1.19
CA ASP A 232 -4.16 -27.22 2.17
C ASP A 232 -2.76 -26.60 2.33
N GLN A 233 -2.16 -26.13 1.24
CA GLN A 233 -0.81 -25.55 1.25
C GLN A 233 -0.86 -24.04 1.51
N ARG A 234 0.12 -23.54 2.25
CA ARG A 234 0.39 -22.10 2.35
C ARG A 234 0.84 -21.55 0.98
N ILE A 235 0.66 -20.26 0.73
CA ILE A 235 1.20 -19.59 -0.46
C ILE A 235 2.72 -19.76 -0.50
N VAL A 236 3.22 -20.17 -1.66
CA VAL A 236 4.65 -20.35 -1.90
C VAL A 236 5.26 -19.02 -2.33
N LEU A 237 6.25 -18.56 -1.58
CA LEU A 237 7.01 -17.36 -1.95
C LEU A 237 8.07 -17.70 -3.01
N ASP A 238 8.26 -16.79 -3.93
CA ASP A 238 9.33 -16.89 -4.91
C ASP A 238 10.69 -16.66 -4.25
N PRO A 239 11.74 -17.32 -4.71
CA PRO A 239 13.10 -17.07 -4.22
C PRO A 239 13.47 -15.61 -4.44
N LYS A 240 13.78 -14.90 -3.37
CA LYS A 240 14.35 -13.54 -3.51
C LYS A 240 15.82 -13.65 -3.92
N PRO A 241 16.29 -12.82 -4.87
CA PRO A 241 17.73 -12.70 -5.07
C PRO A 241 18.36 -12.28 -3.74
N GLU A 242 19.53 -12.87 -3.43
CA GLU A 242 20.31 -12.41 -2.29
C GLU A 242 20.65 -10.94 -2.53
N THR A 243 19.91 -10.05 -1.88
CA THR A 243 20.30 -8.65 -1.81
C THR A 243 21.43 -8.55 -0.80
N GLU A 244 22.61 -8.15 -1.26
CA GLU A 244 23.68 -7.75 -0.35
C GLU A 244 23.12 -6.63 0.53
N THR A 245 22.84 -6.93 1.80
CA THR A 245 22.51 -5.91 2.78
C THR A 245 23.76 -5.11 3.06
N PHE A 246 23.75 -3.86 2.67
CA PHE A 246 24.86 -2.96 2.93
C PHE A 246 24.73 -2.42 4.36
N GLU A 247 25.66 -2.80 5.22
CA GLU A 247 25.74 -2.20 6.56
C GLU A 247 26.76 -1.04 6.52
N VAL A 248 26.38 0.10 7.02
CA VAL A 248 27.23 1.29 7.13
C VAL A 248 27.40 1.64 8.60
N ASP A 249 28.65 1.76 9.04
CA ASP A 249 28.95 2.13 10.43
C ASP A 249 28.31 3.47 10.83
N VAL A 250 27.79 3.55 12.04
CA VAL A 250 27.13 4.76 12.58
C VAL A 250 28.05 5.97 12.52
N GLU A 251 29.34 5.81 12.81
CA GLU A 251 30.34 6.89 12.69
C GLU A 251 30.40 7.44 11.26
N LYS A 252 30.25 6.59 10.25
CA LYS A 252 30.19 6.98 8.86
C LYS A 252 28.87 7.69 8.53
N LEU A 253 27.73 7.18 9.03
CA LEU A 253 26.43 7.82 8.86
C LEU A 253 26.41 9.24 9.42
N GLU A 254 27.05 9.47 10.57
CA GLU A 254 27.16 10.79 11.18
C GLU A 254 27.92 11.80 10.30
N THR A 255 28.86 11.35 9.45
CA THR A 255 29.54 12.24 8.51
C THR A 255 28.58 12.85 7.47
N TYR A 256 27.47 12.18 7.18
CA TYR A 256 26.45 12.65 6.26
C TYR A 256 25.44 13.59 6.92
N SER A 257 25.35 13.61 8.25
CA SER A 257 24.39 14.45 8.98
C SER A 257 24.66 15.94 8.76
N GLY A 258 23.59 16.71 8.55
CA GLY A 258 23.65 18.16 8.34
C GLY A 258 22.48 18.66 7.48
N THR A 259 22.47 19.95 7.22
CA THR A 259 21.49 20.58 6.33
C THR A 259 22.11 20.76 4.95
N TYR A 260 21.37 20.38 3.93
CA TYR A 260 21.79 20.51 2.54
C TYR A 260 20.86 21.45 1.79
N SER A 261 21.43 22.31 0.96
CA SER A 261 20.70 23.28 0.14
C SER A 261 21.27 23.36 -1.27
N ALA A 262 20.50 23.89 -2.21
CA ALA A 262 20.93 24.14 -3.57
C ALA A 262 20.62 25.57 -3.97
N GLU A 263 21.54 26.20 -4.73
CA GLU A 263 21.39 27.59 -5.19
C GLU A 263 20.14 27.75 -6.07
N GLY A 264 19.31 28.73 -5.77
CA GLY A 264 18.09 29.04 -6.52
C GLY A 264 16.89 28.12 -6.22
N ILE A 265 17.04 27.18 -5.31
CA ILE A 265 15.95 26.27 -4.90
C ILE A 265 15.64 26.52 -3.42
N PRO A 266 14.40 26.93 -3.07
CA PRO A 266 14.01 27.22 -1.69
C PRO A 266 13.74 25.93 -0.87
N LEU A 267 14.42 24.84 -1.18
CA LEU A 267 14.29 23.56 -0.49
C LEU A 267 15.56 23.29 0.30
N LYS A 268 15.39 23.00 1.59
CA LYS A 268 16.45 22.49 2.46
C LYS A 268 16.09 21.07 2.88
N ILE A 269 17.09 20.20 2.89
CA ILE A 269 16.98 18.82 3.34
C ILE A 269 17.85 18.64 4.57
N GLY A 270 17.24 18.31 5.69
CA GLY A 270 17.93 17.83 6.88
C GLY A 270 18.33 16.38 6.72
N VAL A 271 19.55 16.01 7.04
CA VAL A 271 20.02 14.62 7.09
C VAL A 271 20.49 14.36 8.52
N PHE A 272 20.02 13.29 9.15
CA PHE A 272 20.35 12.95 10.52
C PHE A 272 20.33 11.44 10.77
N VAL A 273 21.00 11.00 11.82
CA VAL A 273 21.01 9.60 12.27
C VAL A 273 20.03 9.45 13.44
N ARG A 274 19.24 8.39 13.42
CA ARG A 274 18.37 7.97 14.51
C ARG A 274 18.30 6.44 14.52
N ASP A 275 18.44 5.84 15.69
CA ASP A 275 18.40 4.38 15.90
C ASP A 275 19.31 3.60 14.91
N ASN A 276 20.53 4.12 14.71
CA ASN A 276 21.55 3.60 13.79
C ASN A 276 21.17 3.63 12.30
N ASN A 277 20.13 4.36 11.93
CA ASN A 277 19.68 4.51 10.54
C ASN A 277 19.80 5.98 10.08
N LEU A 278 20.00 6.17 8.78
CA LEU A 278 20.02 7.48 8.17
C LEU A 278 18.60 7.94 7.81
N PHE A 279 18.27 9.16 8.17
CA PHE A 279 17.00 9.80 7.85
C PHE A 279 17.21 11.09 7.08
N ILE A 280 16.25 11.42 6.25
CA ILE A 280 16.10 12.79 5.75
C ILE A 280 14.85 13.43 6.36
N GLU A 281 14.89 14.74 6.50
CA GLU A 281 13.74 15.56 6.86
C GLU A 281 13.48 16.60 5.76
N VAL A 282 12.25 16.59 5.26
CA VAL A 282 11.75 17.56 4.27
C VAL A 282 10.39 18.05 4.75
N MET A 283 10.23 19.36 4.92
CA MET A 283 8.94 19.95 5.36
C MET A 283 8.35 19.29 6.61
N GLU A 284 9.19 19.07 7.63
CA GLU A 284 8.80 18.44 8.92
C GLU A 284 8.40 16.95 8.82
N GLN A 285 8.66 16.30 7.72
CA GLN A 285 8.47 14.85 7.55
C GLN A 285 9.81 14.15 7.49
N ALA A 286 10.01 13.20 8.41
CA ALA A 286 11.21 12.36 8.43
C ALA A 286 10.97 11.08 7.63
N LEU A 287 11.92 10.73 6.76
CA LEU A 287 11.92 9.52 5.96
C LEU A 287 13.22 8.76 6.21
N GLN A 288 13.10 7.49 6.59
CA GLN A 288 14.24 6.59 6.70
C GLN A 288 14.78 6.22 5.32
N LEU A 289 16.09 6.10 5.23
CA LEU A 289 16.80 5.68 4.02
C LEU A 289 17.51 4.36 4.25
N ASP A 290 17.38 3.46 3.30
CA ASP A 290 18.10 2.19 3.27
C ASP A 290 19.47 2.36 2.57
N PRO A 291 20.55 1.76 3.09
CA PRO A 291 21.86 1.83 2.44
C PRO A 291 21.87 0.97 1.16
N ILE A 292 22.29 1.59 0.05
CA ILE A 292 22.48 0.93 -1.26
C ILE A 292 23.98 0.63 -1.48
N SER A 293 24.83 1.51 -0.99
CA SER A 293 26.30 1.34 -0.93
C SER A 293 26.86 2.18 0.21
N GLU A 294 28.17 2.20 0.39
CA GLU A 294 28.82 2.95 1.47
C GLU A 294 28.40 4.43 1.52
N ASN A 295 28.20 5.08 0.38
CA ASN A 295 27.85 6.50 0.29
C ASN A 295 26.54 6.77 -0.46
N LYS A 296 25.78 5.72 -0.79
CA LYS A 296 24.50 5.83 -1.50
C LYS A 296 23.39 5.24 -0.67
N PHE A 297 22.32 6.01 -0.48
CA PHE A 297 21.15 5.64 0.31
C PHE A 297 19.89 5.96 -0.49
N GLY A 298 18.81 5.26 -0.20
CA GLY A 298 17.56 5.48 -0.90
C GLY A 298 16.34 5.06 -0.14
N SER A 299 15.20 5.46 -0.65
CA SER A 299 13.90 4.94 -0.27
C SER A 299 13.18 4.50 -1.53
N GLU A 300 13.00 3.20 -1.66
CA GLU A 300 12.29 2.65 -2.81
C GLU A 300 10.85 3.18 -2.84
N ALA A 301 10.19 3.26 -1.69
CA ALA A 301 8.83 3.80 -1.57
C ALA A 301 8.72 5.25 -2.04
N ALA A 302 9.71 6.10 -1.73
CA ALA A 302 9.73 7.49 -2.16
C ALA A 302 10.30 7.69 -3.58
N GLY A 303 10.89 6.65 -4.19
CA GLY A 303 11.62 6.76 -5.46
C GLY A 303 12.81 7.69 -5.37
N LEU A 304 13.46 7.71 -4.21
CA LEU A 304 14.49 8.66 -3.84
C LEU A 304 15.84 7.96 -3.71
N GLU A 305 16.87 8.59 -4.24
CA GLU A 305 18.27 8.20 -4.04
C GLU A 305 19.10 9.42 -3.63
N LEU A 306 19.96 9.23 -2.64
CA LEU A 306 20.97 10.20 -2.22
C LEU A 306 22.36 9.59 -2.40
N THR A 307 23.28 10.33 -2.99
CA THR A 307 24.69 9.94 -3.06
C THR A 307 25.52 11.03 -2.42
N PHE A 308 26.24 10.70 -1.35
CA PHE A 308 27.05 11.64 -0.59
C PHE A 308 28.49 11.70 -1.13
N ASP A 309 29.02 12.89 -1.16
CA ASP A 309 30.42 13.21 -1.48
C ASP A 309 30.98 14.03 -0.31
N THR A 310 31.61 13.35 0.64
CA THR A 310 32.15 13.97 1.86
C THR A 310 33.35 14.87 1.58
N ASP A 311 34.13 14.59 0.54
CA ASP A 311 35.30 15.38 0.17
C ASP A 311 34.91 16.78 -0.33
N ASN A 312 33.76 16.89 -0.99
CA ASN A 312 33.20 18.12 -1.51
C ASN A 312 32.07 18.70 -0.67
N ASN A 313 31.79 18.12 0.51
CA ASN A 313 30.66 18.50 1.37
C ASN A 313 29.34 18.62 0.58
N SER A 314 29.06 17.64 -0.27
CA SER A 314 27.90 17.69 -1.16
C SER A 314 27.12 16.37 -1.20
N MET A 315 25.90 16.48 -1.66
CA MET A 315 25.00 15.36 -1.86
C MET A 315 24.32 15.50 -3.22
N GLN A 316 24.24 14.42 -3.96
CA GLN A 316 23.40 14.33 -5.15
C GLN A 316 22.03 13.78 -4.73
N PHE A 317 21.01 14.60 -4.85
CA PHE A 317 19.60 14.21 -4.65
C PHE A 317 19.02 13.79 -6.01
N LYS A 318 18.38 12.61 -6.06
CA LYS A 318 17.69 12.12 -7.24
C LYS A 318 16.31 11.61 -6.86
N GLN A 319 15.26 12.09 -7.55
CA GLN A 319 13.89 11.60 -7.40
C GLN A 319 13.19 11.58 -8.78
N GLY A 320 12.91 10.39 -9.28
CA GLY A 320 12.40 10.22 -10.64
C GLY A 320 13.34 10.86 -11.68
N PRO A 321 12.84 11.75 -12.56
CA PRO A 321 13.68 12.45 -13.56
C PRO A 321 14.48 13.62 -12.97
N TYR A 322 14.22 14.02 -11.73
CA TYR A 322 14.88 15.18 -11.09
C TYR A 322 16.19 14.74 -10.44
N GLN A 323 17.24 15.52 -10.74
CA GLN A 323 18.56 15.34 -10.15
C GLN A 323 19.15 16.68 -9.77
N ILE A 324 19.54 16.85 -8.51
CA ILE A 324 19.98 18.13 -7.95
C ILE A 324 21.22 17.88 -7.09
N LYS A 325 22.30 18.66 -7.36
CA LYS A 325 23.45 18.70 -6.46
C LYS A 325 23.16 19.69 -5.34
N MET A 326 23.29 19.24 -4.10
CA MET A 326 23.08 20.04 -2.90
C MET A 326 24.39 20.13 -2.11
N ILE A 327 24.61 21.26 -1.47
CA ILE A 327 25.82 21.53 -0.68
C ILE A 327 25.45 21.54 0.80
N LYS A 328 26.29 20.93 1.62
CA LYS A 328 26.18 20.92 3.07
C LYS A 328 26.47 22.30 3.61
N GLU A 329 25.56 22.86 4.44
CA GLU A 329 25.69 24.20 5.07
C GLU A 329 26.67 24.19 6.23
#